data_d2dffb613517bc2ddc315c53c21491e7
#
_entry.id   d2dffb613517bc2ddc315c53c21491e7
#
_cell.length_a   1.000
_cell.length_b   1.000
_cell.length_c   1.000
_cell.angle_alpha   90.00
_cell.angle_beta   90.00
_cell.angle_gamma   90.00
#
_symmetry.space_group_name_H-M   'P 1'
#
loop_
_entity.id
_entity.type
_entity.pdbx_description
1 polymer ?
#
loop_
_entity_poly.entity_id
_entity_poly.type
_entity_poly.pdbx_seq_one_letter_code
_entity_poly.pdbx_strand_id
1 'polypeptide(L)'
;MLTFLIAFAAAAVASYFTYGAGEGGHWGWAILAALGAALAVIIPINLFVRRQLNAVVGAIQRDLLAMQEHIRAKATTLANRGQGSPKLVAQLEQEQVESIRGVMPQLDSLRKYRLWNPLVKSQADLMKAQLLYQIKDYDAARPLIEKAIVFDPSILCMKMILQWKKDPENIELIGKIFRKSIPRFKYEKGTLAYATYSWILVKQNKLTEAVTLLDEAKKKTEDPVIIQNWENLANRRLTRFSNAGLGESWYALGLEQPTPVRVSQQDRFGGRMRGGFRR
;
A
#
# COMPACT_ATOMS: atom_id res chain seq x y z
N MET A 1 -16.08 18.96 5.34
CA MET A 1 -17.18 19.54 6.12
C MET A 1 -17.47 20.97 5.68
N LEU A 2 -16.47 21.87 5.69
CA LEU A 2 -16.66 23.28 5.30
C LEU A 2 -17.19 23.42 3.86
N THR A 3 -16.68 22.62 2.92
CA THR A 3 -17.12 22.59 1.52
C THR A 3 -18.62 22.32 1.40
N PHE A 4 -19.14 21.36 2.15
CA PHE A 4 -20.55 21.01 2.12
C PHE A 4 -21.43 22.08 2.75
N LEU A 5 -20.95 22.76 3.83
CA LEU A 5 -21.67 23.88 4.44
C LEU A 5 -21.78 25.06 3.48
N ILE A 6 -20.68 25.41 2.81
CA ILE A 6 -20.67 26.50 1.82
C ILE A 6 -21.56 26.14 0.63
N ALA A 7 -21.49 24.91 0.12
CA ALA A 7 -22.32 24.45 -0.98
C ALA A 7 -23.82 24.45 -0.61
N PHE A 8 -24.15 24.04 0.61
CA PHE A 8 -25.52 24.07 1.11
C PHE A 8 -26.04 25.51 1.24
N ALA A 9 -25.24 26.42 1.79
CA ALA A 9 -25.59 27.83 1.86
C ALA A 9 -25.79 28.43 0.46
N ALA A 10 -24.90 28.15 -0.50
CA ALA A 10 -25.04 28.60 -1.88
C ALA A 10 -26.31 28.06 -2.56
N ALA A 11 -26.60 26.77 -2.33
CA ALA A 11 -27.82 26.12 -2.84
C ALA A 11 -29.08 26.73 -2.26
N ALA A 12 -29.09 27.02 -0.94
CA ALA A 12 -30.22 27.65 -0.28
C ALA A 12 -30.49 29.10 -0.80
N VAL A 13 -29.41 29.87 -0.99
CA VAL A 13 -29.51 31.23 -1.56
C VAL A 13 -30.02 31.16 -3.01
N ALA A 14 -29.47 30.29 -3.85
CA ALA A 14 -29.91 30.14 -5.24
C ALA A 14 -31.38 29.70 -5.32
N SER A 15 -31.80 28.77 -4.45
CA SER A 15 -33.16 28.29 -4.39
C SER A 15 -34.13 29.40 -3.94
N TYR A 16 -33.75 30.21 -2.95
CA TYR A 16 -34.55 31.34 -2.47
C TYR A 16 -34.79 32.40 -3.56
N PHE A 17 -33.75 32.78 -4.30
CA PHE A 17 -33.86 33.74 -5.38
C PHE A 17 -34.68 33.24 -6.55
N THR A 18 -34.54 31.97 -6.93
CA THR A 18 -35.31 31.41 -8.05
C THR A 18 -36.76 31.11 -7.69
N TYR A 19 -37.08 30.81 -6.44
CA TYR A 19 -38.44 30.60 -5.97
C TYR A 19 -39.19 31.92 -5.76
N GLY A 20 -38.50 32.96 -5.21
CA GLY A 20 -39.09 34.25 -4.91
C GLY A 20 -39.24 35.20 -6.11
N ALA A 21 -38.54 34.95 -7.23
CA ALA A 21 -38.52 35.81 -8.42
C ALA A 21 -39.63 35.52 -9.43
N GLY A 22 -40.46 34.49 -9.25
CA GLY A 22 -41.49 34.07 -10.22
C GLY A 22 -42.90 34.03 -9.63
N GLU A 23 -43.85 34.75 -10.24
CA GLU A 23 -45.28 34.57 -10.03
C GLU A 23 -45.69 33.16 -10.47
N GLY A 24 -45.72 32.19 -9.54
CA GLY A 24 -46.06 30.80 -9.82
C GLY A 24 -44.89 29.84 -9.72
N GLY A 25 -44.18 29.88 -8.58
CA GLY A 25 -42.96 29.14 -8.28
C GLY A 25 -42.82 27.73 -8.87
N HIS A 26 -42.02 27.60 -9.93
CA HIS A 26 -41.67 26.31 -10.52
C HIS A 26 -40.59 25.63 -9.69
N TRP A 27 -40.96 24.75 -8.78
CA TRP A 27 -40.07 23.97 -7.93
C TRP A 27 -38.92 23.31 -8.69
N GLY A 28 -39.16 22.90 -9.92
CA GLY A 28 -38.15 22.30 -10.76
C GLY A 28 -36.94 23.20 -11.04
N TRP A 29 -37.18 24.48 -11.33
CA TRP A 29 -36.10 25.43 -11.59
C TRP A 29 -35.35 25.80 -10.31
N ALA A 30 -36.03 25.90 -9.17
CA ALA A 30 -35.38 26.14 -7.89
C ALA A 30 -34.43 24.97 -7.50
N ILE A 31 -34.83 23.72 -7.73
CA ILE A 31 -34.00 22.55 -7.50
C ILE A 31 -32.78 22.55 -8.42
N LEU A 32 -32.98 22.82 -9.72
CA LEU A 32 -31.88 22.89 -10.70
C LEU A 32 -30.87 23.99 -10.35
N ALA A 33 -31.35 25.17 -9.95
CA ALA A 33 -30.51 26.29 -9.53
C ALA A 33 -29.71 25.93 -8.26
N ALA A 34 -30.36 25.29 -7.27
CA ALA A 34 -29.71 24.82 -6.05
C ALA A 34 -28.59 23.78 -6.34
N LEU A 35 -28.89 22.81 -7.22
CA LEU A 35 -27.90 21.81 -7.64
C LEU A 35 -26.74 22.45 -8.43
N GLY A 36 -27.04 23.37 -9.34
CA GLY A 36 -26.04 24.11 -10.11
C GLY A 36 -25.11 24.93 -9.21
N ALA A 37 -25.68 25.67 -8.25
CA ALA A 37 -24.92 26.45 -7.28
C ALA A 37 -24.05 25.57 -6.37
N ALA A 38 -24.59 24.45 -5.89
CA ALA A 38 -23.82 23.49 -5.10
C ALA A 38 -22.64 22.91 -5.87
N LEU A 39 -22.85 22.48 -7.12
CA LEU A 39 -21.79 21.96 -7.99
C LEU A 39 -20.74 23.01 -8.33
N ALA A 40 -21.16 24.25 -8.61
CA ALA A 40 -20.26 25.39 -8.89
C ALA A 40 -19.30 25.68 -7.70
N VAL A 41 -19.69 25.38 -6.48
CA VAL A 41 -18.85 25.52 -5.29
C VAL A 41 -18.01 24.25 -5.05
N ILE A 42 -18.62 23.08 -5.11
CA ILE A 42 -17.96 21.81 -4.76
C ILE A 42 -16.83 21.48 -5.76
N ILE A 43 -17.05 21.68 -7.04
CA ILE A 43 -16.08 21.29 -8.09
C ILE A 43 -14.76 22.07 -7.96
N PRO A 44 -14.74 23.42 -7.95
CA PRO A 44 -13.47 24.15 -7.88
C PRO A 44 -12.72 23.92 -6.54
N ILE A 45 -13.44 23.81 -5.43
CA ILE A 45 -12.81 23.53 -4.14
C ILE A 45 -12.15 22.14 -4.17
N ASN A 46 -12.85 21.12 -4.65
CA ASN A 46 -12.27 19.78 -4.74
C ASN A 46 -11.08 19.72 -5.71
N LEU A 47 -11.15 20.41 -6.85
CA LEU A 47 -10.04 20.51 -7.80
C LEU A 47 -8.82 21.20 -7.17
N PHE A 48 -9.03 22.29 -6.44
CA PHE A 48 -7.97 23.00 -5.73
C PHE A 48 -7.30 22.09 -4.68
N VAL A 49 -8.09 21.48 -3.80
CA VAL A 49 -7.59 20.59 -2.76
C VAL A 49 -6.85 19.40 -3.37
N ARG A 50 -7.40 18.81 -4.46
CA ARG A 50 -6.77 17.70 -5.17
C ARG A 50 -5.45 18.09 -5.80
N ARG A 51 -5.35 19.29 -6.41
CA ARG A 51 -4.08 19.81 -6.96
C ARG A 51 -3.01 19.96 -5.87
N GLN A 52 -3.37 20.54 -4.72
CA GLN A 52 -2.45 20.70 -3.59
C GLN A 52 -2.01 19.33 -3.02
N LEU A 53 -2.95 18.40 -2.87
CA LEU A 53 -2.63 17.04 -2.44
C LEU A 53 -1.67 16.36 -3.41
N ASN A 54 -1.97 16.39 -4.71
CA ASN A 54 -1.12 15.78 -5.73
C ASN A 54 0.27 16.43 -5.80
N ALA A 55 0.38 17.75 -5.58
CA ALA A 55 1.67 18.43 -5.55
C ALA A 55 2.53 17.94 -4.38
N VAL A 56 1.98 17.86 -3.17
CA VAL A 56 2.71 17.36 -1.98
C VAL A 56 3.03 15.88 -2.13
N VAL A 57 2.07 15.05 -2.53
CA VAL A 57 2.30 13.62 -2.73
C VAL A 57 3.35 13.39 -3.82
N GLY A 58 3.27 14.14 -4.93
CA GLY A 58 4.25 14.05 -6.00
C GLY A 58 5.65 14.52 -5.59
N ALA A 59 5.77 15.51 -4.71
CA ALA A 59 7.05 15.90 -4.12
C ALA A 59 7.63 14.76 -3.27
N ILE A 60 6.83 14.22 -2.36
CA ILE A 60 7.20 13.09 -1.50
C ILE A 60 7.64 11.88 -2.32
N GLN A 61 6.88 11.53 -3.38
CA GLN A 61 7.24 10.41 -4.25
C GLN A 61 8.57 10.63 -4.97
N ARG A 62 8.82 11.85 -5.46
CA ARG A 62 10.11 12.19 -6.08
C ARG A 62 11.27 12.08 -5.09
N ASP A 63 11.10 12.59 -3.88
CA ASP A 63 12.12 12.54 -2.83
C ASP A 63 12.43 11.08 -2.44
N LEU A 64 11.39 10.25 -2.31
CA LEU A 64 11.54 8.82 -2.02
C LEU A 64 12.21 8.04 -3.17
N LEU A 65 11.85 8.33 -4.43
CA LEU A 65 12.47 7.70 -5.59
C LEU A 65 13.95 8.10 -5.71
N ALA A 66 14.27 9.38 -5.58
CA ALA A 66 15.66 9.87 -5.60
C ALA A 66 16.49 9.21 -4.49
N MET A 67 15.91 9.05 -3.29
CA MET A 67 16.56 8.34 -2.19
C MET A 67 16.80 6.87 -2.53
N GLN A 68 15.79 6.16 -3.07
CA GLN A 68 15.94 4.75 -3.45
C GLN A 68 17.04 4.57 -4.51
N GLU A 69 17.09 5.44 -5.51
CA GLU A 69 18.13 5.44 -6.54
C GLU A 69 19.52 5.68 -5.93
N HIS A 70 19.63 6.64 -5.02
CA HIS A 70 20.88 6.93 -4.32
C HIS A 70 21.36 5.74 -3.46
N ILE A 71 20.47 5.13 -2.68
CA ILE A 71 20.79 3.94 -1.88
C ILE A 71 21.18 2.77 -2.79
N ARG A 72 20.45 2.57 -3.89
CA ARG A 72 20.77 1.52 -4.86
C ARG A 72 22.12 1.73 -5.54
N ALA A 73 22.43 2.96 -5.95
CA ALA A 73 23.74 3.31 -6.54
C ALA A 73 24.88 3.08 -5.56
N LYS A 74 24.72 3.51 -4.29
CA LYS A 74 25.70 3.23 -3.23
C LYS A 74 25.86 1.73 -3.01
N ALA A 75 24.77 0.98 -2.87
CA ALA A 75 24.81 -0.47 -2.68
C ALA A 75 25.51 -1.19 -3.82
N THR A 76 25.25 -0.80 -5.08
CA THR A 76 25.90 -1.38 -6.27
C THR A 76 27.39 -1.06 -6.31
N THR A 77 27.77 0.18 -6.03
CA THR A 77 29.19 0.63 -5.99
C THR A 77 29.98 -0.17 -4.94
N LEU A 78 29.37 -0.44 -3.81
CA LEU A 78 29.97 -1.14 -2.69
C LEU A 78 30.06 -2.66 -2.93
N ALA A 79 29.02 -3.25 -3.54
CA ALA A 79 29.04 -4.62 -3.97
C ALA A 79 30.17 -4.87 -4.99
N ASN A 80 30.40 -3.94 -5.92
CA ASN A 80 31.46 -4.03 -6.93
C ASN A 80 32.87 -3.87 -6.32
N ARG A 81 32.99 -3.20 -5.18
CA ARG A 81 34.28 -3.03 -4.45
C ARG A 81 34.57 -4.20 -3.47
N GLY A 82 33.69 -5.19 -3.39
CA GLY A 82 33.84 -6.32 -2.46
C GLY A 82 33.71 -5.93 -0.97
N GLN A 83 33.24 -4.73 -0.68
CA GLN A 83 33.14 -4.17 0.67
C GLN A 83 31.74 -4.33 1.28
N GLY A 84 31.09 -5.48 1.10
CA GLY A 84 29.80 -5.81 1.73
C GLY A 84 29.89 -5.93 3.27
N SER A 85 30.43 -4.91 3.92
CA SER A 85 30.52 -4.88 5.38
C SER A 85 29.14 -4.72 6.03
N PRO A 86 28.83 -5.49 7.11
CA PRO A 86 27.56 -5.32 7.87
C PRO A 86 27.35 -3.89 8.36
N LYS A 87 28.41 -3.16 8.68
CA LYS A 87 28.36 -1.75 9.09
C LYS A 87 27.78 -0.85 8.01
N LEU A 88 28.07 -1.15 6.77
CA LEU A 88 27.63 -0.36 5.64
C LEU A 88 26.15 -0.59 5.31
N VAL A 89 25.69 -1.83 5.42
CA VAL A 89 24.26 -2.15 5.30
C VAL A 89 23.47 -1.40 6.38
N ALA A 90 23.98 -1.39 7.62
CA ALA A 90 23.36 -0.64 8.72
C ALA A 90 23.34 0.88 8.46
N GLN A 91 24.41 1.45 7.86
CA GLN A 91 24.42 2.86 7.47
C GLN A 91 23.37 3.19 6.40
N LEU A 92 23.22 2.35 5.38
CA LEU A 92 22.20 2.54 4.34
C LEU A 92 20.78 2.41 4.91
N GLU A 93 20.55 1.47 5.82
CA GLU A 93 19.26 1.36 6.53
C GLU A 93 18.99 2.61 7.38
N GLN A 94 20.01 3.16 8.06
CA GLN A 94 19.87 4.38 8.85
C GLN A 94 19.59 5.60 7.96
N GLU A 95 20.31 5.78 6.85
CA GLU A 95 20.03 6.83 5.87
C GLU A 95 18.59 6.75 5.35
N GLN A 96 18.09 5.54 5.10
CA GLN A 96 16.70 5.32 4.68
C GLN A 96 15.71 5.76 5.77
N VAL A 97 15.96 5.39 7.01
CA VAL A 97 15.11 5.77 8.15
C VAL A 97 15.07 7.29 8.33
N GLU A 98 16.22 7.95 8.30
CA GLU A 98 16.33 9.42 8.44
C GLU A 98 15.59 10.14 7.31
N SER A 99 15.77 9.69 6.07
CA SER A 99 15.10 10.28 4.91
C SER A 99 13.59 10.14 4.98
N ILE A 100 13.10 8.96 5.35
CA ILE A 100 11.65 8.72 5.54
C ILE A 100 11.10 9.59 6.67
N ARG A 101 11.83 9.73 7.78
CA ARG A 101 11.44 10.63 8.88
C ARG A 101 11.40 12.08 8.46
N GLY A 102 12.33 12.51 7.59
CA GLY A 102 12.36 13.87 7.01
C GLY A 102 11.12 14.23 6.18
N VAL A 103 10.47 13.24 5.58
CA VAL A 103 9.24 13.42 4.78
C VAL A 103 7.97 13.53 5.65
N MET A 104 7.99 13.03 6.89
CA MET A 104 6.80 13.01 7.76
C MET A 104 6.15 14.40 7.99
N PRO A 105 6.91 15.51 8.22
CA PRO A 105 6.32 16.83 8.38
C PRO A 105 5.54 17.30 7.14
N GLN A 106 5.97 16.91 5.94
CA GLN A 106 5.27 17.26 4.70
C GLN A 106 3.87 16.59 4.66
N LEU A 107 3.76 15.33 5.11
CA LEU A 107 2.47 14.64 5.25
C LEU A 107 1.58 15.28 6.30
N ASP A 108 2.16 15.71 7.44
CA ASP A 108 1.41 16.40 8.49
C ASP A 108 0.87 17.76 8.02
N SER A 109 1.55 18.44 7.08
CA SER A 109 1.08 19.68 6.48
C SER A 109 -0.26 19.55 5.73
N LEU A 110 -0.58 18.32 5.25
CA LEU A 110 -1.83 18.03 4.57
C LEU A 110 -3.05 18.06 5.51
N ARG A 111 -2.83 17.98 6.83
CA ARG A 111 -3.92 18.04 7.83
C ARG A 111 -4.70 19.35 7.79
N LYS A 112 -4.11 20.46 7.32
CA LYS A 112 -4.81 21.74 7.14
C LYS A 112 -6.02 21.64 6.19
N TYR A 113 -5.98 20.70 5.23
CA TYR A 113 -7.07 20.49 4.27
C TYR A 113 -8.20 19.59 4.79
N ARG A 114 -8.10 19.06 6.02
CA ARG A 114 -9.10 18.18 6.64
C ARG A 114 -10.50 18.80 6.67
N LEU A 115 -10.58 20.11 6.91
CA LEU A 115 -11.87 20.81 6.96
C LEU A 115 -12.56 20.88 5.60
N TRP A 116 -11.76 20.91 4.53
CA TRP A 116 -12.24 20.97 3.16
C TRP A 116 -12.60 19.60 2.62
N ASN A 117 -11.73 18.60 2.85
CA ASN A 117 -11.97 17.23 2.42
C ASN A 117 -11.51 16.23 3.52
N PRO A 118 -12.44 15.52 4.17
CA PRO A 118 -12.11 14.58 5.24
C PRO A 118 -11.25 13.40 4.78
N LEU A 119 -11.31 13.02 3.48
CA LEU A 119 -10.51 11.94 2.93
C LEU A 119 -9.02 12.26 2.87
N VAL A 120 -8.63 13.53 2.75
CA VAL A 120 -7.23 13.96 2.71
C VAL A 120 -6.47 13.53 3.96
N LYS A 121 -7.11 13.68 5.13
CA LYS A 121 -6.52 13.22 6.38
C LYS A 121 -6.28 11.71 6.37
N SER A 122 -7.29 10.95 5.95
CA SER A 122 -7.19 9.49 5.91
C SER A 122 -6.10 9.00 4.94
N GLN A 123 -5.94 9.68 3.79
CA GLN A 123 -4.89 9.38 2.83
C GLN A 123 -3.50 9.71 3.37
N ALA A 124 -3.33 10.90 3.98
CA ALA A 124 -2.06 11.29 4.59
C ALA A 124 -1.67 10.37 5.75
N ASP A 125 -2.61 10.04 6.63
CA ASP A 125 -2.39 9.11 7.74
C ASP A 125 -2.02 7.71 7.23
N LEU A 126 -2.62 7.25 6.12
CA LEU A 126 -2.28 5.97 5.50
C LEU A 126 -0.88 5.96 4.87
N MET A 127 -0.51 7.01 4.12
CA MET A 127 0.85 7.15 3.58
C MET A 127 1.88 7.17 4.70
N LYS A 128 1.62 7.93 5.75
CA LYS A 128 2.48 7.97 6.94
C LYS A 128 2.64 6.58 7.56
N ALA A 129 1.54 5.85 7.68
CA ALA A 129 1.55 4.49 8.21
C ALA A 129 2.36 3.51 7.36
N GLN A 130 2.26 3.60 6.02
CA GLN A 130 3.03 2.78 5.10
C GLN A 130 4.53 3.07 5.20
N LEU A 131 4.93 4.35 5.28
CA LEU A 131 6.32 4.75 5.46
C LEU A 131 6.89 4.29 6.80
N LEU A 132 6.13 4.44 7.90
CA LEU A 132 6.51 3.94 9.21
C LEU A 132 6.66 2.40 9.21
N TYR A 133 5.75 1.70 8.53
CA TYR A 133 5.84 0.25 8.37
C TYR A 133 7.11 -0.17 7.61
N GLN A 134 7.47 0.57 6.56
CA GLN A 134 8.67 0.32 5.76
C GLN A 134 9.96 0.44 6.57
N ILE A 135 10.04 1.40 7.49
CA ILE A 135 11.18 1.54 8.42
C ILE A 135 11.06 0.67 9.67
N LYS A 136 10.11 -0.26 9.68
CA LYS A 136 9.84 -1.21 10.78
C LYS A 136 9.44 -0.54 12.10
N ASP A 137 9.02 0.72 12.07
CA ASP A 137 8.44 1.41 13.24
C ASP A 137 6.95 1.01 13.39
N TYR A 138 6.76 -0.24 13.80
CA TYR A 138 5.43 -0.87 13.87
C TYR A 138 4.54 -0.25 14.94
N ASP A 139 5.11 0.27 16.01
CA ASP A 139 4.34 0.86 17.12
C ASP A 139 3.73 2.20 16.70
N ALA A 140 4.46 3.01 15.96
CA ALA A 140 3.93 4.24 15.39
C ALA A 140 2.97 3.98 14.20
N ALA A 141 3.21 2.93 13.39
CA ALA A 141 2.38 2.57 12.25
C ALA A 141 1.01 2.00 12.67
N ARG A 142 0.96 1.19 13.73
CA ARG A 142 -0.21 0.41 14.17
C ARG A 142 -1.48 1.26 14.34
N PRO A 143 -1.51 2.33 15.14
CA PRO A 143 -2.74 3.10 15.38
C PRO A 143 -3.27 3.77 14.10
N LEU A 144 -2.41 4.04 13.13
CA LEU A 144 -2.79 4.60 11.85
C LEU A 144 -3.40 3.53 10.93
N ILE A 145 -2.76 2.35 10.84
CA ILE A 145 -3.21 1.23 10.01
C ILE A 145 -4.51 0.62 10.57
N GLU A 146 -4.67 0.52 11.88
CA GLU A 146 -5.91 0.01 12.49
C GLU A 146 -7.13 0.85 12.10
N LYS A 147 -6.98 2.18 12.06
CA LYS A 147 -8.03 3.12 11.65
C LYS A 147 -8.21 3.25 10.14
N ALA A 148 -7.24 2.80 9.35
CA ALA A 148 -7.27 2.93 7.90
C ALA A 148 -8.42 2.11 7.29
N ILE A 149 -9.07 2.69 6.28
CA ILE A 149 -10.06 1.98 5.46
C ILE A 149 -9.29 1.08 4.49
N VAL A 150 -9.68 -0.18 4.43
CA VAL A 150 -9.01 -1.18 3.60
C VAL A 150 -9.53 -1.06 2.16
N PHE A 151 -8.83 -0.31 1.32
CA PHE A 151 -9.10 -0.20 -0.12
C PHE A 151 -8.08 -0.99 -0.97
N ASP A 152 -6.94 -1.31 -0.38
CA ASP A 152 -5.83 -2.00 -1.03
C ASP A 152 -5.47 -3.29 -0.27
N PRO A 153 -5.15 -4.39 -0.97
CA PRO A 153 -4.74 -5.64 -0.34
C PRO A 153 -3.53 -5.50 0.58
N SER A 154 -2.58 -4.61 0.25
CA SER A 154 -1.38 -4.37 1.06
C SER A 154 -1.74 -3.86 2.46
N ILE A 155 -2.76 -2.99 2.56
CA ILE A 155 -3.26 -2.49 3.85
C ILE A 155 -3.85 -3.63 4.69
N LEU A 156 -4.58 -4.55 4.05
CA LEU A 156 -5.11 -5.74 4.72
C LEU A 156 -3.96 -6.61 5.24
N CYS A 157 -2.95 -6.85 4.42
CA CYS A 157 -1.75 -7.60 4.80
C CYS A 157 -1.04 -6.95 5.99
N MET A 158 -0.80 -5.63 5.94
CA MET A 158 -0.18 -4.89 7.05
C MET A 158 -1.01 -5.00 8.34
N LYS A 159 -2.35 -4.91 8.28
CA LYS A 159 -3.22 -5.12 9.44
C LYS A 159 -3.04 -6.50 10.05
N MET A 160 -3.06 -7.54 9.23
CA MET A 160 -2.87 -8.92 9.68
C MET A 160 -1.48 -9.12 10.31
N ILE A 161 -0.43 -8.60 9.66
CA ILE A 161 0.95 -8.72 10.13
C ILE A 161 1.16 -7.98 11.44
N LEU A 162 0.67 -6.75 11.58
CA LEU A 162 0.78 -5.98 12.81
C LEU A 162 0.01 -6.62 13.97
N GLN A 163 -1.14 -7.23 13.70
CA GLN A 163 -1.87 -7.99 14.69
C GLN A 163 -1.11 -9.26 15.07
N TRP A 164 -0.56 -9.99 14.10
CA TRP A 164 0.26 -11.17 14.36
C TRP A 164 1.53 -10.84 15.17
N LYS A 165 2.21 -9.73 14.85
CA LYS A 165 3.38 -9.27 15.63
C LYS A 165 3.03 -8.85 17.06
N LYS A 166 1.81 -8.37 17.31
CA LYS A 166 1.33 -7.98 18.63
C LYS A 166 0.94 -9.19 19.46
N ASP A 167 0.22 -10.10 18.87
CA ASP A 167 -0.34 -11.28 19.53
C ASP A 167 -0.37 -12.45 18.52
N PRO A 168 0.74 -13.20 18.43
CA PRO A 168 0.88 -14.28 17.45
C PRO A 168 -0.12 -15.41 17.64
N GLU A 169 -0.60 -15.64 18.87
CA GLU A 169 -1.48 -16.76 19.21
C GLU A 169 -2.94 -16.48 18.83
N ASN A 170 -3.32 -15.21 18.73
CA ASN A 170 -4.70 -14.81 18.45
C ASN A 170 -5.04 -14.88 16.96
N ILE A 171 -4.94 -16.07 16.39
CA ILE A 171 -5.24 -16.34 14.96
C ILE A 171 -6.71 -16.06 14.65
N GLU A 172 -7.61 -16.22 15.62
CA GLU A 172 -9.03 -15.96 15.41
C GLU A 172 -9.29 -14.50 15.03
N LEU A 173 -8.64 -13.56 15.72
CA LEU A 173 -8.76 -12.14 15.42
C LEU A 173 -8.20 -11.81 14.03
N ILE A 174 -7.05 -12.41 13.67
CA ILE A 174 -6.46 -12.24 12.33
C ILE A 174 -7.42 -12.78 11.27
N GLY A 175 -8.02 -13.95 11.50
CA GLY A 175 -9.04 -14.53 10.62
C GLY A 175 -10.29 -13.67 10.49
N LYS A 176 -10.72 -12.98 11.56
CA LYS A 176 -11.82 -12.01 11.50
C LYS A 176 -11.46 -10.80 10.63
N ILE A 177 -10.24 -10.25 10.77
CA ILE A 177 -9.73 -9.13 9.95
C ILE A 177 -9.72 -9.54 8.47
N PHE A 178 -9.19 -10.73 8.16
CA PHE A 178 -9.14 -11.29 6.82
C PHE A 178 -10.54 -11.44 6.22
N ARG A 179 -11.41 -12.23 6.86
CA ARG A 179 -12.77 -12.56 6.35
C ARG A 179 -13.64 -11.32 6.15
N LYS A 180 -13.52 -10.30 6.99
CA LYS A 180 -14.25 -9.03 6.86
C LYS A 180 -13.85 -8.24 5.62
N SER A 181 -12.59 -8.36 5.19
CA SER A 181 -12.03 -7.48 4.16
C SER A 181 -11.86 -8.16 2.80
N ILE A 182 -11.57 -9.47 2.78
CA ILE A 182 -11.27 -10.22 1.55
C ILE A 182 -12.38 -10.18 0.48
N PRO A 183 -13.70 -10.12 0.80
CA PRO A 183 -14.72 -10.03 -0.23
C PRO A 183 -14.65 -8.79 -1.13
N ARG A 184 -13.91 -7.76 -0.71
CA ARG A 184 -13.69 -6.54 -1.50
C ARG A 184 -12.67 -6.73 -2.62
N PHE A 185 -11.83 -7.77 -2.52
CA PHE A 185 -10.75 -8.06 -3.45
C PHE A 185 -11.11 -9.29 -4.28
N LYS A 186 -11.52 -9.05 -5.51
CA LYS A 186 -11.88 -10.11 -6.46
C LYS A 186 -10.66 -10.51 -7.28
N TYR A 187 -10.63 -11.77 -7.69
CA TYR A 187 -9.60 -12.34 -8.57
C TYR A 187 -8.18 -12.14 -8.01
N GLU A 188 -7.24 -11.85 -8.85
CA GLU A 188 -5.81 -11.67 -8.54
C GLU A 188 -5.54 -10.62 -7.43
N LYS A 189 -6.44 -9.65 -7.25
CA LYS A 189 -6.28 -8.65 -6.17
C LYS A 189 -6.29 -9.24 -4.77
N GLY A 190 -6.87 -10.43 -4.60
CA GLY A 190 -6.89 -11.13 -3.32
C GLY A 190 -5.62 -11.93 -3.01
N THR A 191 -4.81 -12.26 -4.03
CA THR A 191 -3.68 -13.18 -3.94
C THR A 191 -2.75 -12.87 -2.77
N LEU A 192 -2.29 -11.62 -2.66
CA LEU A 192 -1.37 -11.20 -1.62
C LEU A 192 -1.95 -11.40 -0.20
N ALA A 193 -3.25 -11.14 -0.02
CA ALA A 193 -3.91 -11.31 1.26
C ALA A 193 -4.05 -12.81 1.64
N TYR A 194 -4.41 -13.66 0.67
CA TYR A 194 -4.44 -15.11 0.87
C TYR A 194 -3.05 -15.67 1.19
N ALA A 195 -2.03 -15.25 0.45
CA ALA A 195 -0.64 -15.61 0.69
C ALA A 195 -0.16 -15.19 2.08
N THR A 196 -0.49 -13.98 2.51
CA THR A 196 -0.11 -13.47 3.84
C THR A 196 -0.79 -14.27 4.95
N TYR A 197 -2.11 -14.51 4.84
CA TYR A 197 -2.83 -15.25 5.89
C TYR A 197 -2.43 -16.72 5.93
N SER A 198 -2.22 -17.39 4.78
CA SER A 198 -1.70 -18.75 4.73
C SER A 198 -0.30 -18.86 5.35
N TRP A 199 0.56 -17.88 5.10
CA TRP A 199 1.90 -17.83 5.71
C TRP A 199 1.82 -17.72 7.25
N ILE A 200 0.94 -16.87 7.78
CA ILE A 200 0.71 -16.75 9.22
C ILE A 200 0.22 -18.08 9.80
N LEU A 201 -0.75 -18.75 9.15
CA LEU A 201 -1.25 -20.06 9.58
C LEU A 201 -0.15 -21.12 9.60
N VAL A 202 0.69 -21.16 8.56
CA VAL A 202 1.84 -22.08 8.51
C VAL A 202 2.83 -21.81 9.63
N LYS A 203 3.15 -20.53 9.93
CA LYS A 203 4.03 -20.15 11.04
C LYS A 203 3.48 -20.55 12.41
N GLN A 204 2.16 -20.63 12.55
CA GLN A 204 1.45 -21.07 13.74
C GLN A 204 1.14 -22.57 13.76
N ASN A 205 1.74 -23.32 12.83
CA ASN A 205 1.53 -24.77 12.67
C ASN A 205 0.07 -25.20 12.44
N LYS A 206 -0.78 -24.28 11.96
CA LYS A 206 -2.20 -24.53 11.63
C LYS A 206 -2.34 -24.98 10.17
N LEU A 207 -1.72 -26.12 9.85
CA LEU A 207 -1.57 -26.58 8.47
C LEU A 207 -2.90 -26.93 7.80
N THR A 208 -3.83 -27.54 8.53
CA THR A 208 -5.16 -27.89 8.00
C THR A 208 -5.93 -26.63 7.59
N GLU A 209 -5.89 -25.60 8.44
CA GLU A 209 -6.53 -24.32 8.12
C GLU A 209 -5.86 -23.64 6.91
N ALA A 210 -4.53 -23.72 6.81
CA ALA A 210 -3.79 -23.18 5.67
C ALA A 210 -4.14 -23.87 4.35
N VAL A 211 -4.25 -25.22 4.34
CA VAL A 211 -4.66 -25.99 3.16
C VAL A 211 -6.08 -25.61 2.73
N THR A 212 -7.01 -25.54 3.67
CA THR A 212 -8.41 -25.15 3.39
C THR A 212 -8.48 -23.74 2.83
N LEU A 213 -7.73 -22.81 3.41
CA LEU A 213 -7.65 -21.41 2.93
C LEU A 213 -7.10 -21.33 1.51
N LEU A 214 -6.04 -22.10 1.21
CA LEU A 214 -5.43 -22.10 -0.13
C LEU A 214 -6.29 -22.84 -1.16
N ASP A 215 -7.12 -23.81 -0.75
CA ASP A 215 -8.11 -24.45 -1.63
C ASP A 215 -9.20 -23.45 -2.07
N GLU A 216 -9.64 -22.59 -1.15
CA GLU A 216 -10.52 -21.47 -1.47
C GLU A 216 -9.84 -20.46 -2.38
N ALA A 217 -8.60 -20.10 -2.06
CA ALA A 217 -7.82 -19.10 -2.76
C ALA A 217 -7.55 -19.47 -4.22
N LYS A 218 -7.14 -20.73 -4.50
CA LYS A 218 -6.86 -21.20 -5.87
C LYS A 218 -8.06 -21.09 -6.80
N LYS A 219 -9.28 -21.27 -6.27
CA LYS A 219 -10.53 -21.16 -7.04
C LYS A 219 -10.89 -19.70 -7.34
N LYS A 220 -10.39 -18.76 -6.53
CA LYS A 220 -10.76 -17.34 -6.64
C LYS A 220 -9.69 -16.49 -7.34
N THR A 221 -8.42 -16.85 -7.22
CA THR A 221 -7.31 -16.03 -7.72
C THR A 221 -6.65 -16.62 -8.96
N GLU A 222 -6.73 -17.95 -9.15
CA GLU A 222 -6.07 -18.70 -10.24
C GLU A 222 -4.55 -18.44 -10.32
N ASP A 223 -3.95 -17.95 -9.22
CA ASP A 223 -2.56 -17.57 -9.17
C ASP A 223 -1.66 -18.80 -9.02
N PRO A 224 -0.61 -18.95 -9.85
CA PRO A 224 0.25 -20.14 -9.84
C PRO A 224 0.98 -20.35 -8.52
N VAL A 225 1.35 -19.29 -7.79
CA VAL A 225 2.02 -19.38 -6.49
C VAL A 225 1.06 -19.95 -5.44
N ILE A 226 -0.19 -19.53 -5.47
CA ILE A 226 -1.25 -20.04 -4.58
C ILE A 226 -1.51 -21.52 -4.86
N ILE A 227 -1.64 -21.90 -6.14
CA ILE A 227 -1.87 -23.28 -6.57
C ILE A 227 -0.70 -24.18 -6.12
N GLN A 228 0.52 -23.75 -6.38
CA GLN A 228 1.73 -24.50 -6.00
C GLN A 228 1.85 -24.65 -4.47
N ASN A 229 1.56 -23.61 -3.73
CA ASN A 229 1.59 -23.63 -2.27
C ASN A 229 0.50 -24.55 -1.70
N TRP A 230 -0.70 -24.56 -2.29
CA TRP A 230 -1.73 -25.50 -1.94
C TRP A 230 -1.28 -26.95 -2.15
N GLU A 231 -0.72 -27.28 -3.33
CA GLU A 231 -0.20 -28.61 -3.64
C GLU A 231 0.91 -29.04 -2.67
N ASN A 232 1.84 -28.12 -2.37
CA ASN A 232 2.93 -28.40 -1.45
C ASN A 232 2.42 -28.74 -0.03
N LEU A 233 1.46 -27.95 0.50
CA LEU A 233 0.91 -28.20 1.84
C LEU A 233 0.02 -29.45 1.87
N ALA A 234 -0.81 -29.67 0.86
CA ALA A 234 -1.67 -30.87 0.75
C ALA A 234 -0.84 -32.16 0.73
N ASN A 235 0.34 -32.11 0.08
CA ASN A 235 1.30 -33.21 0.04
C ASN A 235 2.32 -33.22 1.19
N ARG A 236 2.09 -32.44 2.26
CA ARG A 236 2.96 -32.32 3.44
C ARG A 236 4.41 -31.89 3.12
N ARG A 237 4.62 -31.18 2.01
CA ARG A 237 5.94 -30.66 1.57
C ARG A 237 6.17 -29.25 2.11
N LEU A 238 6.20 -29.11 3.44
CA LEU A 238 6.30 -27.80 4.13
C LEU A 238 7.51 -26.98 3.70
N THR A 239 8.64 -27.65 3.46
CA THR A 239 9.91 -27.01 3.03
C THR A 239 9.83 -26.35 1.65
N ARG A 240 8.83 -26.71 0.85
CA ARG A 240 8.60 -26.13 -0.49
C ARG A 240 7.53 -25.02 -0.48
N PHE A 241 6.90 -24.75 0.66
CA PHE A 241 5.97 -23.64 0.79
C PHE A 241 6.74 -22.32 0.72
N SER A 242 6.42 -21.48 -0.26
CA SER A 242 7.08 -20.20 -0.47
C SER A 242 6.20 -19.23 -1.24
N ASN A 243 6.13 -18.00 -0.76
CA ASN A 243 5.43 -16.91 -1.44
C ASN A 243 6.38 -16.03 -2.26
N ALA A 244 7.65 -16.41 -2.39
CA ALA A 244 8.67 -15.67 -3.13
C ALA A 244 8.29 -15.38 -4.59
N GLY A 245 7.49 -16.27 -5.21
CA GLY A 245 6.99 -16.09 -6.57
C GLY A 245 6.07 -14.88 -6.76
N LEU A 246 5.51 -14.29 -5.68
CA LEU A 246 4.77 -13.03 -5.72
C LEU A 246 5.67 -11.80 -5.85
N GLY A 247 7.00 -12.00 -5.81
CA GLY A 247 8.01 -10.98 -6.09
C GLY A 247 8.01 -9.82 -5.11
N GLU A 248 8.15 -8.60 -5.64
CA GLU A 248 8.33 -7.39 -4.86
C GLU A 248 7.18 -7.12 -3.88
N SER A 249 5.94 -7.42 -4.27
CA SER A 249 4.76 -7.23 -3.42
C SER A 249 4.83 -8.06 -2.13
N TRP A 250 5.41 -9.26 -2.18
CA TRP A 250 5.63 -10.10 -1.01
C TRP A 250 6.74 -9.58 -0.12
N TYR A 251 7.88 -9.24 -0.72
CA TYR A 251 9.04 -8.76 0.03
C TYR A 251 8.79 -7.39 0.69
N ALA A 252 7.95 -6.53 0.07
CA ALA A 252 7.53 -5.26 0.66
C ALA A 252 6.79 -5.41 2.00
N LEU A 253 6.22 -6.59 2.27
CA LEU A 253 5.60 -6.88 3.57
C LEU A 253 6.62 -7.12 4.70
N GLY A 254 7.91 -7.28 4.39
CA GLY A 254 8.97 -7.47 5.37
C GLY A 254 8.89 -8.76 6.19
N LEU A 255 8.18 -9.78 5.67
CA LEU A 255 8.06 -11.10 6.29
C LEU A 255 9.25 -12.00 5.96
N GLU A 256 9.75 -11.88 4.73
CA GLU A 256 10.89 -12.64 4.21
C GLU A 256 11.82 -11.68 3.46
N GLN A 257 13.10 -12.02 3.41
CA GLN A 257 14.07 -11.28 2.61
C GLN A 257 14.25 -11.97 1.26
N PRO A 258 14.45 -11.23 0.16
CA PRO A 258 14.78 -11.83 -1.11
C PRO A 258 16.08 -12.62 -0.96
N THR A 259 16.07 -13.89 -1.40
CA THR A 259 17.28 -14.70 -1.47
C THR A 259 18.24 -14.04 -2.44
N PRO A 260 19.51 -13.78 -2.05
CA PRO A 260 20.48 -13.22 -2.97
C PRO A 260 20.62 -14.16 -4.16
N VAL A 261 20.37 -13.65 -5.36
CA VAL A 261 20.60 -14.39 -6.61
C VAL A 261 22.10 -14.67 -6.65
N ARG A 262 22.49 -15.94 -6.47
CA ARG A 262 23.85 -16.39 -6.77
C ARG A 262 24.03 -16.26 -8.28
N VAL A 263 24.59 -15.15 -8.74
CA VAL A 263 25.06 -15.02 -10.11
C VAL A 263 26.12 -16.12 -10.29
N SER A 264 25.80 -17.13 -11.08
CA SER A 264 26.74 -18.22 -11.34
C SER A 264 28.00 -17.61 -11.99
N GLN A 265 29.16 -17.98 -11.52
CA GLN A 265 30.44 -17.51 -12.07
C GLN A 265 30.60 -17.86 -13.58
N GLN A 266 29.76 -18.72 -14.13
CA GLN A 266 29.76 -19.08 -15.54
C GLN A 266 29.45 -17.94 -16.49
N ASP A 267 28.62 -16.97 -16.07
CA ASP A 267 28.31 -15.82 -16.93
C ASP A 267 29.44 -14.78 -17.00
N ARG A 268 30.43 -14.84 -16.10
CA ARG A 268 31.63 -13.98 -16.12
C ARG A 268 32.68 -14.41 -17.12
N PHE A 269 32.69 -15.65 -17.55
CA PHE A 269 33.71 -16.22 -18.48
C PHE A 269 33.21 -16.36 -19.92
N GLY A 270 31.90 -16.26 -20.18
CA GLY A 270 31.32 -16.40 -21.53
C GLY A 270 31.57 -15.23 -22.49
N GLY A 271 32.05 -14.09 -21.98
CA GLY A 271 32.21 -12.84 -22.76
C GLY A 271 33.60 -12.67 -23.43
N ARG A 272 34.56 -13.57 -23.25
CA ARG A 272 35.97 -13.29 -23.63
C ARG A 272 36.56 -14.14 -24.73
N MET A 273 35.77 -14.96 -25.42
CA MET A 273 36.29 -15.76 -26.57
C MET A 273 35.38 -15.62 -27.81
N ARG A 274 35.38 -14.48 -28.45
CA ARG A 274 35.04 -14.32 -29.85
C ARG A 274 35.76 -13.11 -30.45
N GLY A 275 37.04 -13.23 -30.63
CA GLY A 275 37.83 -12.24 -31.36
C GLY A 275 39.21 -12.78 -31.65
N GLY A 276 39.35 -13.51 -32.73
CA GLY A 276 40.68 -13.86 -33.18
C GLY A 276 40.69 -14.99 -34.18
N PHE A 277 41.08 -14.63 -35.37
CA PHE A 277 41.64 -15.37 -36.50
C PHE A 277 40.73 -15.48 -37.71
N ARG A 278 40.93 -14.53 -38.61
CA ARG A 278 40.91 -14.78 -40.07
C ARG A 278 42.25 -14.31 -40.65
N ARG A 279 42.99 -15.29 -41.12
CA ARG A 279 43.94 -15.10 -42.24
C ARG A 279 43.17 -15.19 -43.53
#